data_49cba54014de5bf0207377b7daf66187
#
_entry.id   49cba54014de5bf0207377b7daf66187
#
_cell.length_a   1.000
_cell.length_b   1.000
_cell.length_c   1.000
_cell.angle_alpha   90.00
_cell.angle_beta   90.00
_cell.angle_gamma   90.00
#
_symmetry.space_group_name_H-M   'P 1'
#
loop_
_entity.id
_entity.type
_entity.pdbx_description
1 polymer ?
#
loop_
_entity_poly.entity_id
_entity_poly.type
_entity_poly.pdbx_seq_one_letter_code
_entity_poly.pdbx_strand_id
1 'polypeptide(L)'
;LHSFPTRRSSDLSVCELGDITPDETKDFDVVVVGAGAAGVPAAGWAAELGGHVALLQKQSIVVSQGNCGSAIIKSKSTEAGKKMWVHMTNSLCDWRSNTDILNAYVENSEEALMWYLNRAGLTDETEYGDGSKVDSNANPSDLLHNDEKGIFAYMCTSQDLTGVWKDRTDTYDFGSEHCYFFAPWIGPKPQNVGNVLAAVLENVQAKNSNLETFFNTPAVKLVHENGKVTGVIAKDDSGKYIQFNASKGVILATGDYMNNDAMVKRWCPDIDGYDKKQYQKTGDGYIMAIDAGAKMENLGHTKMMHDFDSGLMYEEPFLYVNMEGKRFCNEDTGFVYMGNITKYLPKFNGDNVDANHPDGSLGWYCQIYDSDYMNYANSPVPEQVMTKYIPGAVENPQGVFANLIDTYKADTIEELAGLLGIPADELQKTIDRYNELCDKGSDVDFGKKSTYMHKIEKAPFWGIRKHIRVSAICAGVNTNANGQALDADGNVIDGLYCVGNVGGVFYGGADYPFHQTGLSLGRCYTFGMLAAKHAMG
;
A
#
# COMPACT_ATOMS: atom_id res chain seq x y z
N LEU A 1 18.80 7.91 16.51
CA LEU A 1 17.58 7.47 17.21
C LEU A 1 17.28 8.46 18.34
N HIS A 2 16.65 9.57 18.01
CA HIS A 2 16.12 10.45 19.03
C HIS A 2 14.69 10.03 19.31
N SER A 3 14.50 9.37 20.44
CA SER A 3 13.20 9.08 21.00
C SER A 3 12.47 10.39 21.25
N PHE A 4 11.31 10.58 20.63
CA PHE A 4 10.33 11.51 21.16
C PHE A 4 10.09 11.17 22.63
N PRO A 5 9.84 12.16 23.50
CA PRO A 5 9.56 11.87 24.89
C PRO A 5 8.36 10.92 24.94
N THR A 6 8.62 9.69 25.36
CA THR A 6 7.60 8.68 25.59
C THR A 6 6.74 9.12 26.77
N ARG A 7 5.74 9.96 26.52
CA ARG A 7 4.61 10.05 27.46
C ARG A 7 3.79 8.79 27.28
N ARG A 8 3.85 7.92 28.26
CA ARG A 8 2.89 6.84 28.47
C ARG A 8 1.54 7.47 28.81
N SER A 9 0.79 7.91 27.82
CA SER A 9 -0.63 8.13 27.96
C SER A 9 -1.32 6.93 27.35
N SER A 10 -1.99 6.15 28.15
CA SER A 10 -2.88 5.08 27.68
C SER A 10 -4.12 5.61 26.95
N ASP A 11 -4.27 6.92 26.92
CA ASP A 11 -5.36 7.62 26.23
C ASP A 11 -4.78 8.62 25.21
N LEU A 12 -4.63 8.14 23.96
CA LEU A 12 -4.26 8.99 22.82
C LEU A 12 -5.43 9.84 22.29
N SER A 13 -6.54 9.92 23.04
CA SER A 13 -7.66 10.82 22.72
C SER A 13 -7.32 12.29 23.03
N VAL A 14 -6.27 12.52 23.82
CA VAL A 14 -5.75 13.87 24.13
C VAL A 14 -4.23 13.80 24.04
N CYS A 15 -3.66 14.20 22.90
CA CYS A 15 -2.22 14.34 22.73
C CYS A 15 -1.88 15.83 22.76
N GLU A 16 -1.42 16.32 23.90
CA GLU A 16 -0.91 17.68 24.00
C GLU A 16 0.61 17.69 23.76
N LEU A 17 1.03 18.33 22.69
CA LEU A 17 2.43 18.63 22.43
C LEU A 17 2.83 19.87 23.23
N GLY A 18 3.92 19.77 23.99
CA GLY A 18 4.44 20.89 24.77
C GLY A 18 4.80 22.10 23.91
N ASP A 19 4.92 23.27 24.55
CA ASP A 19 5.32 24.49 23.83
C ASP A 19 6.75 24.39 23.33
N ILE A 20 6.94 24.77 22.07
CA ILE A 20 8.24 24.85 21.39
C ILE A 20 8.43 26.28 20.91
N THR A 21 9.53 26.91 21.34
CA THR A 21 9.92 28.22 20.86
C THR A 21 10.80 28.03 19.61
N PRO A 22 10.41 28.54 18.43
CA PRO A 22 11.23 28.45 17.24
C PRO A 22 12.44 29.37 17.30
N ASP A 23 13.56 28.92 16.74
CA ASP A 23 14.79 29.72 16.58
C ASP A 23 14.73 30.61 15.32
N GLU A 24 13.93 30.20 14.33
CA GLU A 24 13.77 30.85 13.03
C GLU A 24 12.34 30.72 12.54
N THR A 25 11.90 31.69 11.73
CA THR A 25 10.57 31.65 11.08
C THR A 25 10.73 31.87 9.58
N LYS A 26 9.98 31.11 8.76
CA LYS A 26 9.91 31.22 7.31
C LYS A 26 8.44 31.29 6.88
N ASP A 27 8.14 32.07 5.84
CA ASP A 27 6.79 32.29 5.35
C ASP A 27 6.55 31.62 4.01
N PHE A 28 5.45 30.87 3.89
CA PHE A 28 5.00 30.17 2.70
C PHE A 28 3.48 30.32 2.52
N ASP A 29 3.00 30.03 1.33
CA ASP A 29 1.55 29.88 1.10
C ASP A 29 1.07 28.52 1.61
N VAL A 30 1.77 27.46 1.21
CA VAL A 30 1.44 26.08 1.60
C VAL A 30 2.68 25.40 2.17
N VAL A 31 2.51 24.70 3.28
CA VAL A 31 3.54 23.81 3.83
C VAL A 31 3.08 22.36 3.73
N VAL A 32 3.83 21.53 3.02
CA VAL A 32 3.58 20.10 2.87
C VAL A 32 4.53 19.30 3.73
N VAL A 33 4.03 18.41 4.55
CA VAL A 33 4.82 17.57 5.47
C VAL A 33 4.86 16.14 4.99
N GLY A 34 6.01 15.69 4.53
CA GLY A 34 6.28 14.34 4.01
C GLY A 34 6.41 14.30 2.49
N ALA A 35 7.59 13.92 1.99
CA ALA A 35 7.88 13.77 0.56
C ALA A 35 7.65 12.33 0.10
N GLY A 36 6.41 11.87 0.20
CA GLY A 36 5.95 10.56 -0.30
C GLY A 36 4.92 10.68 -1.42
N ALA A 37 4.19 9.59 -1.68
CA ALA A 37 3.22 9.48 -2.77
C ALA A 37 2.07 10.49 -2.74
N ALA A 38 1.75 11.06 -1.59
CA ALA A 38 0.76 12.13 -1.49
C ALA A 38 1.40 13.52 -1.43
N GLY A 39 2.56 13.65 -0.75
CA GLY A 39 3.18 14.95 -0.52
C GLY A 39 3.89 15.54 -1.74
N VAL A 40 4.58 14.72 -2.54
CA VAL A 40 5.22 15.22 -3.77
C VAL A 40 4.17 15.75 -4.76
N PRO A 41 3.06 15.05 -5.05
CA PRO A 41 1.98 15.62 -5.84
C PRO A 41 1.35 16.86 -5.22
N ALA A 42 1.12 16.89 -3.89
CA ALA A 42 0.56 18.06 -3.23
C ALA A 42 1.46 19.30 -3.39
N ALA A 43 2.76 19.15 -3.13
CA ALA A 43 3.71 20.25 -3.28
C ALA A 43 3.86 20.70 -4.73
N GLY A 44 3.92 19.75 -5.67
CA GLY A 44 4.03 20.04 -7.09
C GLY A 44 2.82 20.81 -7.63
N TRP A 45 1.60 20.34 -7.33
CA TRP A 45 0.38 21.04 -7.75
C TRP A 45 0.26 22.43 -7.12
N ALA A 46 0.54 22.58 -5.83
CA ALA A 46 0.50 23.89 -5.18
C ALA A 46 1.50 24.88 -5.81
N ALA A 47 2.70 24.42 -6.15
CA ALA A 47 3.71 25.25 -6.81
C ALA A 47 3.31 25.65 -8.25
N GLU A 48 2.78 24.71 -9.04
CA GLU A 48 2.30 24.97 -10.40
C GLU A 48 1.07 25.89 -10.43
N LEU A 49 0.29 25.94 -9.34
CA LEU A 49 -0.79 26.91 -9.14
C LEU A 49 -0.28 28.28 -8.64
N GLY A 50 1.04 28.47 -8.55
CA GLY A 50 1.68 29.73 -8.21
C GLY A 50 1.93 29.98 -6.73
N GLY A 51 1.70 28.97 -5.86
CA GLY A 51 1.96 29.08 -4.43
C GLY A 51 3.45 29.03 -4.10
N HIS A 52 3.90 29.79 -3.10
CA HIS A 52 5.19 29.62 -2.47
C HIS A 52 5.10 28.44 -1.50
N VAL A 53 5.81 27.33 -1.79
CA VAL A 53 5.60 26.03 -1.15
C VAL A 53 6.85 25.54 -0.43
N ALA A 54 6.70 25.12 0.83
CA ALA A 54 7.71 24.35 1.54
C ALA A 54 7.30 22.87 1.55
N LEU A 55 8.19 21.98 1.12
CA LEU A 55 8.06 20.53 1.27
C LEU A 55 9.06 20.04 2.32
N LEU A 56 8.55 19.60 3.47
CA LEU A 56 9.36 19.09 4.58
C LEU A 56 9.45 17.57 4.53
N GLN A 57 10.65 17.02 4.70
CA GLN A 57 10.87 15.58 4.76
C GLN A 57 11.81 15.22 5.90
N LYS A 58 11.42 14.27 6.75
CA LYS A 58 12.22 13.84 7.88
C LYS A 58 13.47 13.03 7.53
N GLN A 59 13.53 12.49 6.32
CA GLN A 59 14.67 11.73 5.79
C GLN A 59 15.45 12.56 4.78
N SER A 60 16.63 12.06 4.39
CA SER A 60 17.52 12.71 3.42
C SER A 60 17.09 12.55 1.96
N ILE A 61 16.06 11.75 1.69
CA ILE A 61 15.58 11.43 0.34
C ILE A 61 14.05 11.36 0.29
N VAL A 62 13.50 11.42 -0.90
CA VAL A 62 12.11 11.05 -1.18
C VAL A 62 11.92 9.56 -0.89
N VAL A 63 10.89 9.20 -0.13
CA VAL A 63 10.61 7.81 0.24
C VAL A 63 9.16 7.49 0.01
N SER A 64 8.93 6.46 -0.78
CA SER A 64 7.61 5.86 -0.93
C SER A 64 7.71 4.34 -1.10
N GLN A 65 6.68 3.66 -0.69
CA GLN A 65 6.51 2.23 -0.89
C GLN A 65 5.62 1.98 -2.10
N GLY A 66 5.80 0.80 -2.71
CA GLY A 66 4.95 0.32 -3.78
C GLY A 66 5.55 0.55 -5.17
N ASN A 67 4.87 0.01 -6.15
CA ASN A 67 5.33 -0.06 -7.54
C ASN A 67 4.25 0.32 -8.56
N CYS A 68 3.02 0.57 -8.11
CA CYS A 68 1.89 0.79 -8.99
C CYS A 68 0.90 1.77 -8.34
N GLY A 69 0.56 2.82 -9.06
CA GLY A 69 -0.57 3.69 -8.75
C GLY A 69 -1.62 3.60 -9.86
N SER A 70 -2.90 3.72 -9.53
CA SER A 70 -3.96 3.58 -10.52
C SER A 70 -4.95 4.73 -10.52
N ALA A 71 -5.69 4.84 -11.61
CA ALA A 71 -6.78 5.78 -11.78
C ALA A 71 -7.97 5.13 -12.47
N ILE A 72 -9.16 5.63 -12.22
CA ILE A 72 -10.34 5.34 -13.02
C ILE A 72 -10.28 6.21 -14.28
N ILE A 73 -10.39 5.59 -15.45
CA ILE A 73 -10.34 6.25 -16.75
C ILE A 73 -11.74 6.70 -17.14
N LYS A 74 -12.02 7.98 -16.98
CA LYS A 74 -13.36 8.56 -17.17
C LYS A 74 -13.88 8.42 -18.60
N SER A 75 -12.99 8.63 -19.57
CA SER A 75 -13.33 8.54 -21.01
C SER A 75 -13.79 7.14 -21.44
N LYS A 76 -13.41 6.10 -20.69
CA LYS A 76 -13.79 4.70 -20.93
C LYS A 76 -14.85 4.17 -19.96
N SER A 77 -15.26 4.98 -18.99
CA SER A 77 -16.20 4.57 -17.94
C SER A 77 -17.55 5.25 -18.10
N THR A 78 -18.63 4.51 -17.92
CA THR A 78 -19.98 5.08 -17.90
C THR A 78 -20.30 5.68 -16.52
N GLU A 79 -21.23 6.63 -16.46
CA GLU A 79 -21.66 7.23 -15.18
C GLU A 79 -22.20 6.18 -14.21
N ALA A 80 -22.96 5.21 -14.71
CA ALA A 80 -23.44 4.12 -13.88
C ALA A 80 -22.31 3.20 -13.43
N GLY A 81 -21.36 2.85 -14.32
CA GLY A 81 -20.17 2.06 -13.97
C GLY A 81 -19.32 2.71 -12.87
N LYS A 82 -19.11 4.02 -12.95
CA LYS A 82 -18.41 4.78 -11.89
C LYS A 82 -19.14 4.70 -10.54
N LYS A 83 -20.47 4.87 -10.53
CA LYS A 83 -21.28 4.73 -9.31
C LYS A 83 -21.27 3.32 -8.75
N MET A 84 -21.25 2.32 -9.62
CA MET A 84 -21.13 0.92 -9.22
C MET A 84 -19.75 0.65 -8.56
N TRP A 85 -18.68 1.25 -9.10
CA TRP A 85 -17.36 1.18 -8.45
C TRP A 85 -17.41 1.73 -7.01
N VAL A 86 -18.04 2.89 -6.81
CA VAL A 86 -18.20 3.48 -5.47
C VAL A 86 -18.98 2.54 -4.54
N HIS A 87 -20.10 1.98 -5.04
CA HIS A 87 -20.91 1.04 -4.29
C HIS A 87 -20.14 -0.24 -3.91
N MET A 88 -19.44 -0.85 -4.87
CA MET A 88 -18.64 -2.05 -4.64
C MET A 88 -17.48 -1.80 -3.68
N THR A 89 -16.74 -0.70 -3.86
CA THR A 89 -15.65 -0.34 -2.95
C THR A 89 -16.17 -0.16 -1.53
N ASN A 90 -17.29 0.54 -1.36
CA ASN A 90 -17.90 0.72 -0.04
C ASN A 90 -18.36 -0.62 0.57
N SER A 91 -18.96 -1.51 -0.24
CA SER A 91 -19.34 -2.86 0.18
C SER A 91 -18.14 -3.69 0.65
N LEU A 92 -17.04 -3.67 -0.09
CA LEU A 92 -15.79 -4.36 0.26
C LEU A 92 -15.09 -3.75 1.49
N CYS A 93 -15.47 -2.55 1.86
CA CYS A 93 -15.00 -1.81 3.03
C CYS A 93 -16.05 -1.78 4.15
N ASP A 94 -16.87 -2.80 4.27
CA ASP A 94 -17.88 -2.97 5.33
C ASP A 94 -18.92 -1.84 5.41
N TRP A 95 -19.17 -1.14 4.30
CA TRP A 95 -20.05 0.03 4.22
C TRP A 95 -19.62 1.21 5.12
N ARG A 96 -18.33 1.34 5.38
CA ARG A 96 -17.76 2.32 6.30
C ARG A 96 -16.99 3.43 5.58
N SER A 97 -16.82 3.34 4.26
CA SER A 97 -16.17 4.38 3.46
C SER A 97 -17.04 5.64 3.38
N ASN A 98 -16.39 6.79 3.27
CA ASN A 98 -17.10 8.02 2.95
C ASN A 98 -17.36 8.09 1.43
N THR A 99 -18.63 8.08 1.05
CA THR A 99 -19.05 8.04 -0.36
C THR A 99 -18.60 9.28 -1.14
N ASP A 100 -18.57 10.47 -0.52
CA ASP A 100 -18.10 11.69 -1.19
C ASP A 100 -16.61 11.63 -1.52
N ILE A 101 -15.84 11.03 -0.63
CA ILE A 101 -14.39 10.80 -0.85
C ILE A 101 -14.19 9.77 -1.96
N LEU A 102 -14.96 8.69 -2.01
CA LEU A 102 -14.89 7.72 -3.11
C LEU A 102 -15.28 8.36 -4.46
N ASN A 103 -16.33 9.17 -4.49
CA ASN A 103 -16.70 9.93 -5.70
C ASN A 103 -15.59 10.89 -6.12
N ALA A 104 -14.97 11.61 -5.18
CA ALA A 104 -13.85 12.51 -5.49
C ALA A 104 -12.67 11.77 -6.13
N TYR A 105 -12.36 10.55 -5.66
CA TYR A 105 -11.35 9.70 -6.29
C TYR A 105 -11.73 9.35 -7.73
N VAL A 106 -12.92 8.85 -7.95
CA VAL A 106 -13.38 8.44 -9.29
C VAL A 106 -13.32 9.59 -10.30
N GLU A 107 -13.70 10.79 -9.86
CA GLU A 107 -13.75 11.97 -10.74
C GLU A 107 -12.38 12.61 -11.01
N ASN A 108 -11.38 12.41 -10.14
CA ASN A 108 -10.12 13.16 -10.21
C ASN A 108 -8.86 12.29 -10.34
N SER A 109 -8.97 10.98 -10.20
CA SER A 109 -7.81 10.09 -10.19
C SER A 109 -7.05 10.04 -11.52
N GLU A 110 -7.77 10.13 -12.66
CA GLU A 110 -7.15 10.16 -13.98
C GLU A 110 -6.22 11.36 -14.13
N GLU A 111 -6.71 12.56 -13.82
CA GLU A 111 -5.90 13.79 -13.86
C GLU A 111 -4.65 13.70 -12.98
N ALA A 112 -4.82 13.18 -11.77
CA ALA A 112 -3.71 13.03 -10.82
C ALA A 112 -2.64 12.05 -11.31
N LEU A 113 -3.05 10.89 -11.84
CA LEU A 113 -2.13 9.88 -12.37
C LEU A 113 -1.43 10.40 -13.63
N MET A 114 -2.15 11.02 -14.55
CA MET A 114 -1.56 11.56 -15.79
C MET A 114 -0.57 12.69 -15.49
N TRP A 115 -0.90 13.59 -14.56
CA TRP A 115 0.05 14.59 -14.09
C TRP A 115 1.32 13.94 -13.52
N TYR A 116 1.18 12.93 -12.67
CA TYR A 116 2.31 12.22 -12.07
C TYR A 116 3.22 11.58 -13.14
N LEU A 117 2.65 10.86 -14.11
CA LEU A 117 3.41 10.24 -15.19
C LEU A 117 4.11 11.27 -16.09
N ASN A 118 3.42 12.36 -16.41
CA ASN A 118 3.99 13.43 -17.20
C ASN A 118 5.14 14.15 -16.47
N ARG A 119 4.95 14.51 -15.20
CA ARG A 119 6.01 15.18 -14.42
C ARG A 119 7.20 14.26 -14.11
N ALA A 120 7.01 12.94 -14.14
CA ALA A 120 8.10 11.97 -14.14
C ALA A 120 8.85 11.89 -15.48
N GLY A 121 8.32 12.48 -16.55
CA GLY A 121 8.84 12.32 -17.91
C GLY A 121 8.61 10.92 -18.49
N LEU A 122 7.61 10.19 -17.99
CA LEU A 122 7.24 8.86 -18.47
C LEU A 122 6.26 8.92 -19.65
N THR A 123 5.55 10.01 -19.83
CA THR A 123 4.60 10.22 -20.93
C THR A 123 4.53 11.70 -21.31
N ASP A 124 4.14 11.98 -22.56
CA ASP A 124 3.71 13.29 -22.99
C ASP A 124 2.20 13.43 -22.73
N GLU A 125 1.74 14.62 -22.26
CA GLU A 125 0.32 14.90 -21.96
C GLU A 125 -0.64 14.57 -23.10
N THR A 126 -0.15 14.58 -24.34
CA THR A 126 -0.95 14.33 -25.54
C THR A 126 -1.15 12.86 -25.88
N GLU A 127 -0.38 11.94 -25.27
CA GLU A 127 -0.35 10.54 -25.71
C GLU A 127 -1.23 9.58 -24.90
N TYR A 128 -1.62 9.94 -23.67
CA TYR A 128 -2.23 8.99 -22.73
C TYR A 128 -3.53 9.45 -22.06
N GLY A 129 -4.16 10.49 -22.57
CA GLY A 129 -5.38 11.04 -21.97
C GLY A 129 -6.55 10.07 -21.79
N ASP A 130 -6.49 8.87 -22.40
CA ASP A 130 -7.57 7.89 -22.32
C ASP A 130 -7.10 6.44 -22.04
N GLY A 131 -5.80 6.22 -21.80
CA GLY A 131 -5.25 4.86 -21.63
C GLY A 131 -5.41 3.96 -22.86
N SER A 132 -5.87 4.50 -24.01
CA SER A 132 -6.23 3.71 -25.21
C SER A 132 -5.03 3.19 -25.97
N LYS A 133 -3.84 3.75 -25.76
CA LYS A 133 -2.61 3.37 -26.47
C LYS A 133 -1.77 2.32 -25.74
N VAL A 134 -2.15 1.95 -24.52
CA VAL A 134 -1.46 0.85 -23.84
C VAL A 134 -2.07 -0.46 -24.33
N ASP A 135 -1.56 -0.94 -25.46
CA ASP A 135 -1.80 -2.31 -25.88
C ASP A 135 -1.24 -3.24 -24.78
N SER A 136 -2.09 -4.10 -24.24
CA SER A 136 -1.68 -5.11 -23.24
C SER A 136 -0.62 -6.09 -23.78
N ASN A 137 -0.42 -6.13 -25.09
CA ASN A 137 0.59 -6.93 -25.78
C ASN A 137 1.88 -6.16 -26.11
N ALA A 138 1.88 -4.82 -26.01
CA ALA A 138 3.11 -4.04 -26.19
C ALA A 138 3.97 -4.12 -24.91
N ASN A 139 5.29 -4.13 -25.06
CA ASN A 139 6.18 -3.98 -23.94
C ASN A 139 6.02 -2.56 -23.36
N PRO A 140 5.50 -2.39 -22.12
CA PRO A 140 5.23 -1.05 -21.57
C PRO A 140 6.48 -0.19 -21.45
N SER A 141 7.66 -0.79 -21.31
CA SER A 141 8.92 -0.06 -21.25
C SER A 141 9.25 0.68 -22.55
N ASP A 142 8.67 0.25 -23.68
CA ASP A 142 8.84 0.92 -24.96
C ASP A 142 7.95 2.17 -25.08
N LEU A 143 6.97 2.30 -24.18
CA LEU A 143 5.95 3.35 -24.18
C LEU A 143 6.12 4.34 -23.03
N LEU A 144 6.35 3.84 -21.81
CA LEU A 144 6.46 4.60 -20.58
C LEU A 144 7.88 4.49 -20.03
N HIS A 145 8.79 5.31 -20.51
CA HIS A 145 10.17 5.31 -20.05
C HIS A 145 10.76 6.73 -20.00
N ASN A 146 11.71 6.91 -19.11
CA ASN A 146 12.57 8.07 -19.04
C ASN A 146 14.00 7.56 -18.86
N ASP A 147 14.76 7.49 -19.94
CA ASP A 147 16.11 6.91 -19.99
C ASP A 147 17.10 7.76 -19.20
N GLU A 148 16.93 9.09 -19.18
CA GLU A 148 17.78 10.01 -18.43
C GLU A 148 17.73 9.73 -16.92
N LYS A 149 16.55 9.38 -16.40
CA LYS A 149 16.31 9.06 -14.98
C LYS A 149 16.37 7.56 -14.69
N GLY A 150 16.47 6.72 -15.72
CA GLY A 150 16.49 5.27 -15.57
C GLY A 150 15.19 4.69 -15.00
N ILE A 151 14.05 5.34 -15.22
CA ILE A 151 12.73 4.91 -14.77
C ILE A 151 11.87 4.48 -15.94
N PHE A 152 11.05 3.45 -15.73
CA PHE A 152 10.21 2.86 -16.78
C PHE A 152 9.04 2.07 -16.18
N ALA A 153 7.98 1.88 -16.96
CA ALA A 153 6.94 0.91 -16.64
C ALA A 153 7.28 -0.45 -17.24
N TYR A 154 7.34 -1.48 -16.40
CA TYR A 154 7.62 -2.86 -16.85
C TYR A 154 6.35 -3.68 -17.09
N MET A 155 5.21 -3.19 -16.67
CA MET A 155 3.88 -3.76 -16.90
C MET A 155 2.83 -2.67 -16.78
N CYS A 156 1.75 -2.76 -17.54
CA CYS A 156 0.56 -1.95 -17.36
C CYS A 156 -0.66 -2.86 -17.24
N THR A 157 -1.53 -2.54 -16.30
CA THR A 157 -2.83 -3.19 -16.16
C THR A 157 -3.90 -2.20 -16.58
N SER A 158 -4.70 -2.56 -17.58
CA SER A 158 -5.91 -1.82 -17.97
C SER A 158 -7.06 -2.81 -18.02
N GLN A 159 -8.08 -2.61 -17.21
CA GLN A 159 -9.16 -3.58 -17.06
C GLN A 159 -10.50 -2.91 -16.78
N ASP A 160 -11.56 -3.50 -17.33
CA ASP A 160 -12.92 -3.21 -16.93
C ASP A 160 -13.27 -3.97 -15.65
N LEU A 161 -13.46 -3.22 -14.58
CA LEU A 161 -13.76 -3.79 -13.27
C LEU A 161 -15.17 -4.41 -13.17
N THR A 162 -16.08 -4.08 -14.07
CA THR A 162 -17.43 -4.66 -14.06
C THR A 162 -17.41 -6.17 -14.31
N GLY A 163 -16.50 -6.65 -15.17
CA GLY A 163 -16.27 -8.08 -15.41
C GLY A 163 -15.74 -8.81 -14.18
N VAL A 164 -14.79 -8.21 -13.48
CA VAL A 164 -14.20 -8.78 -12.24
C VAL A 164 -15.24 -8.92 -11.13
N TRP A 165 -16.19 -8.01 -11.06
CA TRP A 165 -17.20 -8.03 -9.99
C TRP A 165 -18.34 -9.01 -10.26
N LYS A 166 -18.64 -9.32 -11.51
CA LYS A 166 -19.58 -10.39 -11.87
C LYS A 166 -19.23 -11.72 -11.22
N ASP A 167 -17.96 -12.04 -11.14
CA ASP A 167 -17.47 -13.30 -10.56
C ASP A 167 -17.56 -13.31 -9.01
N ARG A 168 -17.73 -12.14 -8.40
CA ARG A 168 -17.76 -11.99 -6.93
C ARG A 168 -19.15 -11.81 -6.35
N THR A 169 -20.11 -11.39 -7.16
CA THR A 169 -21.48 -11.14 -6.69
C THR A 169 -22.50 -11.50 -7.76
N ASP A 170 -23.32 -12.51 -7.52
CA ASP A 170 -24.45 -12.88 -8.38
C ASP A 170 -25.57 -11.84 -8.40
N THR A 171 -25.41 -10.74 -7.65
CA THR A 171 -26.50 -9.78 -7.37
C THR A 171 -26.50 -8.54 -8.24
N TYR A 172 -25.44 -8.30 -9.03
CA TYR A 172 -25.34 -7.11 -9.88
C TYR A 172 -25.31 -7.48 -11.35
N ASP A 173 -26.34 -7.05 -12.08
CA ASP A 173 -26.32 -7.03 -13.54
C ASP A 173 -25.74 -5.70 -14.01
N PHE A 174 -24.51 -5.73 -14.45
CA PHE A 174 -23.81 -4.55 -14.96
C PHE A 174 -24.22 -4.20 -16.40
N GLY A 175 -24.91 -5.10 -17.11
CA GLY A 175 -25.39 -4.87 -18.48
C GLY A 175 -24.26 -4.40 -19.41
N SER A 176 -24.44 -3.21 -19.99
CA SER A 176 -23.46 -2.51 -20.84
C SER A 176 -22.62 -1.47 -20.08
N GLU A 177 -22.70 -1.46 -18.74
CA GLU A 177 -21.96 -0.49 -17.94
C GLU A 177 -20.50 -0.88 -17.78
N HIS A 178 -19.63 0.11 -17.79
CA HIS A 178 -18.17 -0.07 -17.74
C HIS A 178 -17.53 0.84 -16.71
N CYS A 179 -16.51 0.32 -16.01
CA CYS A 179 -15.63 1.09 -15.16
C CYS A 179 -14.18 0.62 -15.37
N TYR A 180 -13.46 1.33 -16.21
CA TYR A 180 -12.07 1.00 -16.53
C TYR A 180 -11.11 1.67 -15.55
N PHE A 181 -10.08 0.92 -15.14
CA PHE A 181 -8.93 1.48 -14.48
C PHE A 181 -7.65 1.26 -15.29
N PHE A 182 -6.68 2.11 -15.04
CA PHE A 182 -5.32 1.99 -15.58
C PHE A 182 -4.31 2.07 -14.44
N ALA A 183 -3.32 1.18 -14.48
CA ALA A 183 -2.30 1.05 -13.45
C ALA A 183 -0.95 0.66 -14.06
N PRO A 184 -0.01 1.60 -14.24
CA PRO A 184 1.35 1.29 -14.65
C PRO A 184 2.17 0.78 -13.46
N TRP A 185 2.88 -0.32 -13.67
CA TRP A 185 3.84 -0.90 -12.74
C TRP A 185 5.22 -0.38 -13.06
N ILE A 186 5.74 0.46 -12.20
CA ILE A 186 6.91 1.29 -12.46
C ILE A 186 8.15 0.72 -11.79
N GLY A 187 9.29 0.73 -12.51
CA GLY A 187 10.62 0.31 -12.08
C GLY A 187 11.65 1.42 -12.19
N PRO A 188 12.91 1.10 -11.86
CA PRO A 188 13.39 -0.23 -11.46
C PRO A 188 13.08 -0.57 -10.01
N LYS A 189 12.95 -1.87 -9.72
CA LYS A 189 12.93 -2.39 -8.35
C LYS A 189 14.30 -2.22 -7.69
N PRO A 190 14.39 -2.12 -6.34
CA PRO A 190 13.30 -2.25 -5.36
C PRO A 190 12.59 -0.94 -5.01
N GLN A 191 13.08 0.22 -5.47
CA GLN A 191 12.61 1.53 -4.99
C GLN A 191 11.55 2.19 -5.89
N ASN A 192 11.16 1.54 -6.90
CA ASN A 192 10.10 1.85 -7.87
C ASN A 192 9.50 3.27 -7.79
N VAL A 193 8.40 3.43 -7.04
CA VAL A 193 7.68 4.72 -6.90
C VAL A 193 8.53 5.79 -6.22
N GLY A 194 9.44 5.43 -5.31
CA GLY A 194 10.36 6.38 -4.69
C GLY A 194 11.25 7.10 -5.71
N ASN A 195 11.83 6.35 -6.66
CA ASN A 195 12.66 6.91 -7.74
C ASN A 195 11.83 7.81 -8.69
N VAL A 196 10.62 7.37 -8.99
CA VAL A 196 9.73 8.15 -9.88
C VAL A 196 9.28 9.44 -9.20
N LEU A 197 8.95 9.40 -7.92
CA LEU A 197 8.60 10.62 -7.16
C LEU A 197 9.77 11.59 -7.02
N ALA A 198 11.01 11.08 -6.92
CA ALA A 198 12.20 11.92 -6.94
C ALA A 198 12.33 12.65 -8.30
N ALA A 199 12.13 11.94 -9.42
CA ALA A 199 12.12 12.55 -10.74
C ALA A 199 10.98 13.57 -10.92
N VAL A 200 9.78 13.28 -10.42
CA VAL A 200 8.66 14.25 -10.40
C VAL A 200 9.07 15.52 -9.66
N LEU A 201 9.63 15.37 -8.44
CA LEU A 201 10.03 16.53 -7.63
C LEU A 201 11.10 17.37 -8.32
N GLU A 202 12.14 16.76 -8.87
CA GLU A 202 13.20 17.43 -9.61
C GLU A 202 12.66 18.18 -10.83
N ASN A 203 11.80 17.53 -11.64
CA ASN A 203 11.24 18.14 -12.85
C ASN A 203 10.27 19.28 -12.53
N VAL A 204 9.50 19.17 -11.45
CA VAL A 204 8.65 20.28 -10.99
C VAL A 204 9.49 21.44 -10.48
N GLN A 205 10.51 21.21 -9.66
CA GLN A 205 11.40 22.26 -9.14
C GLN A 205 12.19 22.95 -10.24
N ALA A 206 12.61 22.22 -11.26
CA ALA A 206 13.32 22.82 -12.41
C ALA A 206 12.47 23.88 -13.15
N LYS A 207 11.15 23.79 -13.08
CA LYS A 207 10.21 24.73 -13.72
C LYS A 207 9.58 25.72 -12.73
N ASN A 208 9.64 25.43 -11.43
CA ASN A 208 8.94 26.16 -10.37
C ASN A 208 9.90 26.50 -9.22
N SER A 209 10.56 27.65 -9.30
CA SER A 209 11.48 28.13 -8.26
C SER A 209 10.79 28.50 -6.93
N ASN A 210 9.47 28.48 -6.90
CA ASN A 210 8.61 28.72 -5.74
C ASN A 210 8.36 27.46 -4.90
N LEU A 211 8.97 26.30 -5.24
CA LEU A 211 8.94 25.07 -4.45
C LEU A 211 10.31 24.84 -3.78
N GLU A 212 10.35 24.99 -2.47
CA GLU A 212 11.52 24.70 -1.65
C GLU A 212 11.37 23.37 -0.91
N THR A 213 12.43 22.54 -0.90
CA THR A 213 12.44 21.26 -0.20
C THR A 213 13.42 21.26 0.95
N PHE A 214 12.97 20.82 2.10
CA PHE A 214 13.73 20.73 3.34
C PHE A 214 13.82 19.24 3.75
N PHE A 215 14.92 18.59 3.39
CA PHE A 215 15.24 17.24 3.83
C PHE A 215 15.82 17.23 5.24
N ASN A 216 15.82 16.05 5.91
CA ASN A 216 16.25 15.89 7.30
C ASN A 216 15.57 16.88 8.26
N THR A 217 14.35 17.29 7.94
CA THR A 217 13.61 18.33 8.67
C THR A 217 12.28 17.76 9.14
N PRO A 218 12.28 16.90 10.18
CA PRO A 218 11.06 16.33 10.76
C PRO A 218 10.17 17.43 11.35
N ALA A 219 8.91 17.46 10.93
CA ALA A 219 7.89 18.26 11.58
C ALA A 219 7.59 17.68 12.98
N VAL A 220 7.42 18.54 13.97
CA VAL A 220 7.26 18.14 15.38
C VAL A 220 5.99 18.68 16.03
N LYS A 221 5.43 19.79 15.54
CA LYS A 221 4.21 20.40 16.07
C LYS A 221 3.52 21.26 15.02
N LEU A 222 2.18 21.24 14.96
CA LEU A 222 1.42 22.23 14.21
C LEU A 222 1.34 23.56 15.01
N VAL A 223 1.36 24.66 14.30
CA VAL A 223 1.03 25.97 14.86
C VAL A 223 -0.47 26.17 14.64
N HIS A 224 -1.24 26.15 15.70
CA HIS A 224 -2.69 26.30 15.63
C HIS A 224 -3.23 27.15 16.79
N GLU A 225 -4.28 27.91 16.47
CA GLU A 225 -4.98 28.74 17.44
C GLU A 225 -6.45 28.88 17.01
N ASN A 226 -7.36 28.79 17.98
CA ASN A 226 -8.80 28.96 17.78
C ASN A 226 -9.40 28.07 16.65
N GLY A 227 -8.94 26.83 16.53
CA GLY A 227 -9.41 25.87 15.53
C GLY A 227 -8.85 26.11 14.12
N LYS A 228 -7.82 26.95 13.98
CA LYS A 228 -7.13 27.24 12.72
C LYS A 228 -5.66 26.84 12.80
N VAL A 229 -5.18 26.11 11.80
CA VAL A 229 -3.76 25.79 11.61
C VAL A 229 -3.13 26.83 10.70
N THR A 230 -2.03 27.43 11.14
CA THR A 230 -1.32 28.52 10.44
C THR A 230 0.12 28.20 10.12
N GLY A 231 0.60 27.02 10.47
CA GLY A 231 1.98 26.63 10.20
C GLY A 231 2.36 25.32 10.88
N VAL A 232 3.65 25.02 10.79
CA VAL A 232 4.26 23.85 11.42
C VAL A 232 5.64 24.21 11.97
N ILE A 233 6.00 23.66 13.12
CA ILE A 233 7.36 23.70 13.65
C ILE A 233 8.06 22.39 13.26
N ALA A 234 9.25 22.51 12.69
CA ALA A 234 10.11 21.39 12.35
C ALA A 234 11.50 21.58 12.98
N LYS A 235 12.25 20.51 13.07
CA LYS A 235 13.60 20.50 13.63
C LYS A 235 14.59 20.15 12.52
N ASP A 236 15.62 20.96 12.32
CA ASP A 236 16.67 20.70 11.34
C ASP A 236 17.78 19.77 11.89
N ASP A 237 18.72 19.39 11.02
CA ASP A 237 19.87 18.54 11.38
C ASP A 237 20.79 19.18 12.44
N SER A 238 20.80 20.50 12.58
CA SER A 238 21.57 21.20 13.60
C SER A 238 20.89 21.21 14.96
N GLY A 239 19.64 20.76 15.01
CA GLY A 239 18.80 20.73 16.21
C GLY A 239 17.99 22.01 16.44
N LYS A 240 18.03 22.98 15.51
CA LYS A 240 17.21 24.20 15.57
C LYS A 240 15.76 23.91 15.26
N TYR A 241 14.88 24.61 15.92
CA TYR A 241 13.45 24.63 15.61
C TYR A 241 13.14 25.78 14.64
N ILE A 242 12.57 25.41 13.50
CA ILE A 242 12.14 26.35 12.47
C ILE A 242 10.62 26.31 12.38
N GLN A 243 10.00 27.48 12.50
CA GLN A 243 8.57 27.63 12.24
C GLN A 243 8.36 27.97 10.77
N PHE A 244 7.58 27.16 10.08
CA PHE A 244 7.13 27.37 8.71
C PHE A 244 5.68 27.86 8.77
N ASN A 245 5.45 29.15 8.56
CA ASN A 245 4.10 29.70 8.44
C ASN A 245 3.47 29.30 7.12
N ALA A 246 2.16 29.07 7.12
CA ALA A 246 1.38 28.65 5.96
C ALA A 246 0.13 29.53 5.85
N SER A 247 0.15 30.52 4.96
CA SER A 247 -0.96 31.46 4.82
C SER A 247 -2.25 30.82 4.30
N LYS A 248 -2.13 29.72 3.51
CA LYS A 248 -3.22 28.98 2.87
C LYS A 248 -3.46 27.61 3.50
N GLY A 249 -2.47 27.02 4.18
CA GLY A 249 -2.64 25.80 4.94
C GLY A 249 -1.44 24.86 4.97
N VAL A 250 -1.54 23.88 5.87
CA VAL A 250 -0.58 22.78 6.05
C VAL A 250 -1.20 21.49 5.54
N ILE A 251 -0.48 20.77 4.69
CA ILE A 251 -0.88 19.46 4.15
C ILE A 251 -0.02 18.38 4.79
N LEU A 252 -0.60 17.58 5.69
CA LEU A 252 0.06 16.40 6.26
C LEU A 252 -0.04 15.23 5.30
N ALA A 253 1.12 14.73 4.83
CA ALA A 253 1.29 13.59 3.93
C ALA A 253 2.30 12.58 4.52
N THR A 254 2.24 12.37 5.82
CA THR A 254 3.29 11.77 6.66
C THR A 254 3.30 10.24 6.67
N GLY A 255 2.45 9.60 5.87
CA GLY A 255 2.30 8.14 5.87
C GLY A 255 1.48 7.64 7.05
N ASP A 256 1.71 6.39 7.47
CA ASP A 256 0.95 5.74 8.55
C ASP A 256 1.75 5.57 9.86
N TYR A 257 1.18 4.84 10.81
CA TYR A 257 1.69 4.68 12.17
C TYR A 257 2.09 3.25 12.54
N MET A 258 2.33 2.36 11.57
CA MET A 258 2.55 0.92 11.84
C MET A 258 3.68 0.63 12.83
N ASN A 259 4.66 1.53 12.99
CA ASN A 259 5.76 1.39 13.94
C ASN A 259 5.57 2.18 15.25
N ASN A 260 4.36 2.63 15.52
CA ASN A 260 3.99 3.22 16.81
C ASN A 260 3.14 2.21 17.57
N ASP A 261 3.76 1.46 18.48
CA ASP A 261 3.10 0.36 19.20
C ASP A 261 1.88 0.82 20.00
N ALA A 262 1.90 2.03 20.57
CA ALA A 262 0.76 2.56 21.30
C ALA A 262 -0.42 2.83 20.37
N MET A 263 -0.17 3.38 19.19
CA MET A 263 -1.18 3.61 18.16
C MET A 263 -1.69 2.29 17.57
N VAL A 264 -0.80 1.34 17.30
CA VAL A 264 -1.16 -0.01 16.81
C VAL A 264 -2.08 -0.70 17.80
N LYS A 265 -1.71 -0.76 19.08
CA LYS A 265 -2.54 -1.35 20.14
C LYS A 265 -3.91 -0.69 20.27
N ARG A 266 -3.98 0.61 20.01
CA ARG A 266 -5.22 1.39 20.14
C ARG A 266 -6.16 1.21 18.95
N TRP A 267 -5.65 1.30 17.72
CA TRP A 267 -6.48 1.43 16.53
C TRP A 267 -6.37 0.27 15.52
N CYS A 268 -5.27 -0.49 15.53
CA CYS A 268 -5.05 -1.60 14.60
C CYS A 268 -4.36 -2.80 15.28
N PRO A 269 -4.93 -3.36 16.37
CA PRO A 269 -4.30 -4.45 17.12
C PRO A 269 -4.11 -5.73 16.30
N ASP A 270 -4.77 -5.83 15.15
CA ASP A 270 -4.68 -7.00 14.26
C ASP A 270 -3.30 -7.21 13.67
N ILE A 271 -2.50 -6.16 13.55
CA ILE A 271 -1.14 -6.27 13.00
C ILE A 271 -0.07 -6.56 14.06
N ASP A 272 -0.45 -6.68 15.32
CA ASP A 272 0.50 -6.99 16.38
C ASP A 272 1.11 -8.39 16.19
N GLY A 273 2.43 -8.48 16.25
CA GLY A 273 3.19 -9.72 16.03
C GLY A 273 3.57 -10.01 14.57
N TYR A 274 3.14 -9.19 13.60
CA TYR A 274 3.58 -9.29 12.21
C TYR A 274 4.77 -8.38 11.92
N ASP A 275 5.65 -8.81 11.02
CA ASP A 275 6.72 -7.97 10.51
C ASP A 275 6.18 -6.84 9.63
N LYS A 276 6.88 -5.72 9.63
CA LYS A 276 6.49 -4.47 9.00
C LYS A 276 7.48 -4.12 7.89
N LYS A 277 6.95 -3.67 6.74
CA LYS A 277 7.79 -3.43 5.55
C LYS A 277 8.59 -2.12 5.60
N GLN A 278 8.22 -1.17 6.44
CA GLN A 278 8.91 0.13 6.53
C GLN A 278 8.99 0.63 7.97
N TYR A 279 10.18 1.05 8.40
CA TYR A 279 10.45 1.43 9.79
C TYR A 279 10.18 2.90 10.11
N GLN A 280 10.11 3.79 9.13
CA GLN A 280 9.97 5.24 9.32
C GLN A 280 8.55 5.72 9.59
N LYS A 281 7.56 4.84 9.56
CA LYS A 281 6.14 5.16 9.73
C LYS A 281 5.75 5.16 11.21
N THR A 282 5.96 6.28 11.86
CA THR A 282 5.87 6.46 13.32
C THR A 282 4.65 7.23 13.80
N GLY A 283 3.77 7.65 12.88
CA GLY A 283 2.50 8.31 13.23
C GLY A 283 2.62 9.78 13.60
N ASP A 284 3.72 10.45 13.27
CA ASP A 284 3.98 11.83 13.68
C ASP A 284 2.85 12.80 13.24
N GLY A 285 2.37 12.65 12.00
CA GLY A 285 1.28 13.49 11.48
C GLY A 285 -0.05 13.28 12.19
N TYR A 286 -0.33 12.06 12.64
CA TYR A 286 -1.53 11.76 13.42
C TYR A 286 -1.49 12.47 14.76
N ILE A 287 -0.35 12.38 15.46
CA ILE A 287 -0.15 13.02 16.74
C ILE A 287 -0.34 14.53 16.63
N MET A 288 0.26 15.15 15.61
CA MET A 288 0.11 16.58 15.35
C MET A 288 -1.33 16.97 14.99
N ALA A 289 -2.01 16.15 14.17
CA ALA A 289 -3.40 16.43 13.81
C ALA A 289 -4.35 16.31 15.01
N ILE A 290 -4.16 15.30 15.88
CA ILE A 290 -4.94 15.13 17.11
C ILE A 290 -4.69 16.29 18.08
N ASP A 291 -3.44 16.74 18.23
CA ASP A 291 -3.09 17.93 19.04
C ASP A 291 -3.84 19.18 18.54
N ALA A 292 -4.03 19.30 17.23
CA ALA A 292 -4.81 20.39 16.61
C ALA A 292 -6.35 20.17 16.67
N GLY A 293 -6.84 19.11 17.32
CA GLY A 293 -8.26 18.82 17.51
C GLY A 293 -8.89 17.88 16.46
N ALA A 294 -8.09 17.31 15.56
CA ALA A 294 -8.63 16.42 14.53
C ALA A 294 -9.09 15.07 15.12
N LYS A 295 -10.16 14.53 14.53
CA LYS A 295 -10.77 13.27 14.92
C LYS A 295 -10.19 12.11 14.12
N MET A 296 -9.70 11.09 14.79
CA MET A 296 -9.39 9.80 14.14
C MET A 296 -10.66 9.09 13.70
N GLU A 297 -10.60 8.37 12.59
CA GLU A 297 -11.70 7.47 12.19
C GLU A 297 -11.96 6.37 13.24
N ASN A 298 -13.08 5.70 13.10
CA ASN A 298 -13.51 4.69 14.07
C ASN A 298 -12.55 3.50 14.11
N LEU A 299 -12.58 2.74 15.21
CA LEU A 299 -11.78 1.53 15.42
C LEU A 299 -11.97 0.49 14.29
N GLY A 300 -10.95 -0.34 14.11
CA GLY A 300 -10.85 -1.30 13.03
C GLY A 300 -10.21 -0.66 11.81
N HIS A 301 -9.07 0.00 12.03
CA HIS A 301 -8.32 0.67 10.96
C HIS A 301 -7.89 -0.31 9.87
N THR A 302 -8.07 0.10 8.63
CA THR A 302 -7.77 -0.69 7.45
C THR A 302 -6.30 -1.06 7.38
N LYS A 303 -6.01 -2.35 7.44
CA LYS A 303 -4.67 -2.90 7.27
C LYS A 303 -4.47 -3.46 5.87
N MET A 304 -3.32 -3.19 5.27
CA MET A 304 -2.86 -3.82 4.05
C MET A 304 -1.77 -4.82 4.40
N MET A 305 -2.08 -6.09 4.27
CA MET A 305 -1.20 -7.21 4.58
C MET A 305 -1.14 -8.16 3.40
N HIS A 306 0.03 -8.54 2.97
CA HIS A 306 0.21 -9.46 1.85
C HIS A 306 1.62 -10.07 1.80
N ASP A 307 1.77 -11.12 1.01
CA ASP A 307 2.98 -11.89 0.80
C ASP A 307 3.59 -11.76 -0.60
N PHE A 308 3.25 -10.71 -1.35
CA PHE A 308 3.69 -10.50 -2.73
C PHE A 308 5.22 -10.48 -2.92
N ASP A 309 5.95 -10.31 -1.84
CA ASP A 309 7.41 -10.33 -1.85
C ASP A 309 7.99 -11.73 -1.62
N SER A 310 7.16 -12.72 -1.27
CA SER A 310 7.59 -14.06 -0.86
C SER A 310 7.43 -15.07 -2.00
N GLY A 311 8.11 -14.83 -3.11
CA GLY A 311 8.08 -15.70 -4.28
C GLY A 311 6.87 -15.48 -5.18
N LEU A 312 6.69 -16.40 -6.11
CA LEU A 312 5.63 -16.37 -7.12
C LEU A 312 4.39 -17.17 -6.69
N MET A 313 3.39 -17.26 -7.57
CA MET A 313 2.20 -18.10 -7.37
C MET A 313 1.33 -17.73 -6.16
N TYR A 314 1.27 -16.45 -5.84
CA TYR A 314 0.38 -15.93 -4.80
C TYR A 314 -1.05 -15.91 -5.31
N GLU A 315 -2.05 -16.32 -4.92
CA GLU A 315 -3.45 -16.48 -5.37
C GLU A 315 -3.76 -17.85 -5.96
N GLU A 316 -2.78 -18.75 -6.02
CA GLU A 316 -3.05 -20.11 -6.43
C GLU A 316 -3.54 -20.94 -5.25
N PRO A 317 -4.68 -21.61 -5.38
CA PRO A 317 -5.26 -22.39 -4.30
C PRO A 317 -4.59 -23.79 -4.20
N PHE A 318 -3.26 -23.83 -4.11
CA PHE A 318 -2.50 -25.03 -3.84
C PHE A 318 -2.70 -25.52 -2.40
N LEU A 319 -2.02 -26.54 -1.94
CA LEU A 319 -2.05 -26.93 -0.55
C LEU A 319 -1.26 -25.93 0.30
N TYR A 320 -1.87 -25.36 1.35
CA TYR A 320 -1.20 -24.51 2.33
C TYR A 320 -0.97 -25.26 3.64
N VAL A 321 0.25 -25.22 4.12
CA VAL A 321 0.62 -25.79 5.42
C VAL A 321 1.30 -24.72 6.28
N ASN A 322 1.06 -24.78 7.59
CA ASN A 322 1.77 -23.94 8.55
C ASN A 322 3.23 -24.44 8.74
N MET A 323 4.02 -23.74 9.54
CA MET A 323 5.42 -24.10 9.78
C MET A 323 5.60 -25.38 10.62
N GLU A 324 4.50 -26.02 11.05
CA GLU A 324 4.49 -27.37 11.63
C GLU A 324 4.16 -28.46 10.60
N GLY A 325 3.98 -28.12 9.32
CA GLY A 325 3.63 -29.05 8.25
C GLY A 325 2.16 -29.41 8.17
N LYS A 326 1.28 -28.72 8.89
CA LYS A 326 -0.17 -29.02 8.98
C LYS A 326 -0.98 -28.07 8.13
N ARG A 327 -1.94 -28.61 7.38
CA ARG A 327 -2.97 -27.83 6.69
C ARG A 327 -3.80 -27.04 7.71
N PHE A 328 -4.16 -25.78 7.42
CA PHE A 328 -4.77 -24.88 8.40
C PHE A 328 -5.97 -24.09 7.90
N CYS A 329 -6.27 -24.10 6.60
CA CYS A 329 -7.38 -23.34 6.03
C CYS A 329 -7.92 -23.97 4.75
N ASN A 330 -9.02 -23.40 4.26
CA ASN A 330 -9.44 -23.56 2.88
C ASN A 330 -8.61 -22.61 1.99
N GLU A 331 -7.82 -23.14 1.10
CA GLU A 331 -6.92 -22.38 0.23
C GLU A 331 -7.64 -21.63 -0.91
N ASP A 332 -8.91 -21.92 -1.12
CA ASP A 332 -9.81 -21.20 -2.02
C ASP A 332 -10.29 -19.84 -1.42
N THR A 333 -9.89 -19.57 -0.19
CA THR A 333 -10.10 -18.27 0.46
C THR A 333 -9.09 -17.26 -0.10
N GLY A 334 -9.57 -16.18 -0.69
CA GLY A 334 -8.70 -15.18 -1.31
C GLY A 334 -7.57 -14.67 -0.39
N PHE A 335 -6.42 -14.39 -0.97
CA PHE A 335 -5.19 -14.00 -0.26
C PHE A 335 -5.35 -12.79 0.67
N VAL A 336 -6.32 -11.92 0.41
CA VAL A 336 -6.66 -10.75 1.24
C VAL A 336 -6.98 -11.12 2.69
N TYR A 337 -7.50 -12.32 2.93
CA TYR A 337 -7.87 -12.78 4.26
C TYR A 337 -6.76 -13.56 4.97
N MET A 338 -5.66 -13.85 4.29
CA MET A 338 -4.56 -14.63 4.85
C MET A 338 -3.92 -13.96 6.07
N GLY A 339 -3.89 -12.62 6.11
CA GLY A 339 -3.46 -11.87 7.30
C GLY A 339 -4.31 -12.18 8.54
N ASN A 340 -5.62 -12.37 8.38
CA ASN A 340 -6.52 -12.73 9.48
C ASN A 340 -6.38 -14.19 9.88
N ILE A 341 -6.21 -15.08 8.91
CA ILE A 341 -6.08 -16.54 9.13
C ILE A 341 -4.75 -16.86 9.80
N THR A 342 -3.66 -16.31 9.30
CA THR A 342 -2.30 -16.59 9.82
C THR A 342 -2.03 -15.99 11.20
N LYS A 343 -2.90 -15.11 11.71
CA LYS A 343 -2.82 -14.57 13.07
C LYS A 343 -2.86 -15.65 14.15
N TYR A 344 -3.51 -16.76 13.87
CA TYR A 344 -3.70 -17.86 14.83
C TYR A 344 -2.69 -18.99 14.65
N LEU A 345 -1.77 -18.85 13.72
CA LEU A 345 -0.68 -19.80 13.51
C LEU A 345 0.45 -19.55 14.50
N PRO A 346 1.28 -20.58 14.78
CA PRO A 346 2.50 -20.40 15.56
C PRO A 346 3.42 -19.35 14.92
N LYS A 347 4.08 -18.59 15.78
CA LYS A 347 5.17 -17.71 15.32
C LYS A 347 6.32 -18.55 14.76
N PHE A 348 6.99 -18.01 13.78
CA PHE A 348 8.16 -18.60 13.18
C PHE A 348 9.33 -17.61 13.14
N ASN A 349 10.53 -18.12 13.39
CA ASN A 349 11.76 -17.33 13.33
C ASN A 349 12.50 -17.65 12.03
N GLY A 350 12.07 -17.05 10.94
CA GLY A 350 12.73 -17.14 9.63
C GLY A 350 13.87 -16.14 9.49
N ASP A 351 14.62 -16.25 8.39
CA ASP A 351 15.82 -15.42 8.13
C ASP A 351 15.56 -13.92 8.01
N ASN A 352 14.29 -13.52 7.91
CA ASN A 352 13.83 -12.14 7.68
C ASN A 352 12.95 -11.59 8.78
N VAL A 353 12.97 -12.18 9.96
CA VAL A 353 12.19 -11.69 11.09
C VAL A 353 12.71 -10.32 11.53
N ASP A 354 11.78 -9.38 11.72
CA ASP A 354 12.08 -8.06 12.23
C ASP A 354 12.81 -8.16 13.58
N ALA A 355 13.86 -7.36 13.76
CA ALA A 355 14.60 -7.29 15.02
C ALA A 355 13.73 -6.98 16.25
N ASN A 356 12.51 -6.43 16.03
CA ASN A 356 11.51 -6.22 17.08
C ASN A 356 10.77 -7.52 17.49
N HIS A 357 10.95 -8.61 16.75
CA HIS A 357 10.35 -9.92 17.02
C HIS A 357 11.41 -11.00 17.25
N PRO A 358 12.26 -10.91 18.29
CA PRO A 358 13.35 -11.85 18.51
C PRO A 358 12.87 -13.29 18.72
N ASP A 359 11.61 -13.49 19.12
CA ASP A 359 10.97 -14.79 19.32
C ASP A 359 10.18 -15.26 18.07
N GLY A 360 10.42 -14.63 16.93
CA GLY A 360 9.71 -14.88 15.68
C GLY A 360 8.45 -14.02 15.49
N SER A 361 7.94 -14.02 14.26
CA SER A 361 6.77 -13.26 13.83
C SER A 361 5.64 -14.16 13.35
N LEU A 362 4.46 -13.57 13.20
CA LEU A 362 3.29 -14.19 12.56
C LEU A 362 3.38 -14.09 11.03
N GLY A 363 2.47 -14.78 10.33
CA GLY A 363 2.30 -14.64 8.89
C GLY A 363 3.02 -15.68 8.04
N TRP A 364 3.69 -16.65 8.64
CA TRP A 364 4.45 -17.66 7.94
C TRP A 364 3.61 -18.90 7.61
N TYR A 365 3.70 -19.37 6.37
CA TYR A 365 3.13 -20.63 5.90
C TYR A 365 3.87 -21.12 4.64
N CYS A 366 3.62 -22.33 4.20
CA CYS A 366 4.17 -22.86 2.97
C CYS A 366 3.06 -23.23 1.99
N GLN A 367 3.28 -22.94 0.72
CA GLN A 367 2.46 -23.35 -0.40
C GLN A 367 3.13 -24.54 -1.08
N ILE A 368 2.43 -25.67 -1.23
CA ILE A 368 2.96 -26.95 -1.70
C ILE A 368 2.20 -27.41 -2.95
N TYR A 369 2.93 -27.81 -3.99
CA TYR A 369 2.37 -28.33 -5.22
C TYR A 369 3.39 -29.24 -5.95
N ASP A 370 2.97 -29.95 -6.97
CA ASP A 370 3.80 -30.88 -7.71
C ASP A 370 4.10 -30.40 -9.15
N SER A 371 4.80 -31.22 -9.94
CA SER A 371 5.23 -30.86 -11.30
C SER A 371 4.08 -30.64 -12.29
N ASP A 372 2.88 -31.15 -11.99
CA ASP A 372 1.70 -30.98 -12.85
C ASP A 372 1.02 -29.60 -12.73
N TYR A 373 1.51 -28.71 -11.85
CA TYR A 373 0.88 -27.41 -11.55
C TYR A 373 0.53 -26.59 -12.80
N MET A 374 1.31 -26.70 -13.86
CA MET A 374 1.06 -26.00 -15.13
C MET A 374 -0.29 -26.36 -15.77
N ASN A 375 -0.85 -27.52 -15.43
CA ASN A 375 -2.10 -28.02 -16.00
C ASN A 375 -3.35 -27.57 -15.21
N TYR A 376 -3.17 -27.06 -13.98
CA TYR A 376 -4.30 -26.75 -13.12
C TYR A 376 -4.21 -25.42 -12.35
N ALA A 377 -3.07 -24.74 -12.38
CA ALA A 377 -2.96 -23.41 -11.81
C ALA A 377 -3.77 -22.39 -12.62
N ASN A 378 -4.38 -21.42 -11.94
CA ASN A 378 -5.15 -20.35 -12.57
C ASN A 378 -4.25 -19.42 -13.41
N SER A 379 -3.07 -19.15 -12.90
CA SER A 379 -2.07 -18.28 -13.54
C SER A 379 -0.68 -18.93 -13.48
N PRO A 380 -0.45 -20.02 -14.22
CA PRO A 380 0.77 -20.81 -14.10
C PRO A 380 2.01 -20.01 -14.51
N VAL A 381 3.03 -20.05 -13.69
CA VAL A 381 4.34 -19.47 -13.97
C VAL A 381 5.26 -20.57 -14.50
N PRO A 382 5.88 -20.41 -15.68
CA PRO A 382 6.76 -21.43 -16.25
C PRO A 382 7.94 -21.78 -15.35
N GLU A 383 8.35 -23.05 -15.34
CA GLU A 383 9.43 -23.55 -14.49
C GLU A 383 10.73 -22.75 -14.64
N GLN A 384 11.08 -22.31 -15.88
CA GLN A 384 12.28 -21.51 -16.14
C GLN A 384 12.25 -20.15 -15.42
N VAL A 385 11.05 -19.65 -15.11
CA VAL A 385 10.88 -18.43 -14.33
C VAL A 385 10.93 -18.75 -12.84
N MET A 386 10.24 -19.83 -12.43
CA MET A 386 10.22 -20.29 -11.04
C MET A 386 11.61 -20.58 -10.48
N THR A 387 12.48 -21.22 -11.26
CA THR A 387 13.85 -21.56 -10.85
C THR A 387 14.72 -20.35 -10.53
N LYS A 388 14.39 -19.17 -11.06
CA LYS A 388 15.11 -17.91 -10.74
C LYS A 388 14.83 -17.43 -9.31
N TYR A 389 13.80 -17.94 -8.66
CA TYR A 389 13.40 -17.59 -7.29
C TYR A 389 13.86 -18.63 -6.25
N ILE A 390 14.66 -19.60 -6.65
CA ILE A 390 15.31 -20.53 -5.72
C ILE A 390 16.50 -19.83 -5.05
N PRO A 391 16.67 -19.91 -3.72
CA PRO A 391 17.82 -19.34 -3.03
C PRO A 391 19.15 -19.79 -3.64
N GLY A 392 20.03 -18.84 -3.94
CA GLY A 392 21.31 -19.11 -4.61
C GLY A 392 21.24 -19.20 -6.13
N ALA A 393 20.07 -19.04 -6.77
CA ALA A 393 19.99 -18.85 -8.21
C ALA A 393 20.74 -17.59 -8.65
N VAL A 394 21.35 -17.64 -9.85
CA VAL A 394 22.42 -16.74 -10.31
C VAL A 394 22.02 -15.27 -10.41
N GLU A 395 20.74 -14.98 -10.54
CA GLU A 395 20.25 -13.61 -10.67
C GLU A 395 19.03 -13.40 -9.79
N ASN A 396 19.10 -12.37 -8.96
CA ASN A 396 17.93 -11.85 -8.29
C ASN A 396 16.96 -11.25 -9.34
N PRO A 397 15.85 -11.91 -9.67
CA PRO A 397 15.00 -11.46 -10.76
C PRO A 397 14.39 -10.12 -10.41
N GLN A 398 14.65 -9.11 -11.21
CA GLN A 398 14.01 -7.79 -11.13
C GLN A 398 14.14 -7.10 -9.75
N GLY A 399 15.25 -7.26 -9.03
CA GLY A 399 15.47 -6.57 -7.78
C GLY A 399 14.56 -7.02 -6.63
N VAL A 400 14.10 -8.25 -6.64
CA VAL A 400 13.56 -8.89 -5.43
C VAL A 400 14.68 -8.97 -4.40
N PHE A 401 14.43 -8.59 -3.18
CA PHE A 401 15.44 -8.72 -2.11
C PHE A 401 15.83 -10.20 -1.97
N ALA A 402 17.13 -10.49 -1.97
CA ALA A 402 17.64 -11.87 -1.92
C ALA A 402 17.07 -12.68 -0.74
N ASN A 403 16.80 -12.00 0.37
CA ASN A 403 16.21 -12.55 1.58
C ASN A 403 14.68 -12.78 1.52
N LEU A 404 14.04 -12.49 0.39
CA LEU A 404 12.61 -12.75 0.14
C LEU A 404 12.41 -13.83 -0.94
N ILE A 405 13.48 -14.49 -1.36
CA ILE A 405 13.45 -15.57 -2.34
C ILE A 405 13.33 -16.89 -1.57
N ASP A 406 12.14 -17.42 -1.51
CA ASP A 406 11.77 -18.58 -0.71
C ASP A 406 11.05 -19.67 -1.51
N THR A 407 11.45 -19.85 -2.78
CA THR A 407 10.91 -20.92 -3.65
C THR A 407 11.90 -22.09 -3.71
N TYR A 408 11.41 -23.29 -3.49
CA TYR A 408 12.22 -24.52 -3.40
C TYR A 408 11.66 -25.60 -4.32
N LYS A 409 12.56 -26.48 -4.79
CA LYS A 409 12.25 -27.63 -5.63
C LYS A 409 13.04 -28.83 -5.13
N ALA A 410 12.38 -29.98 -5.04
CA ALA A 410 13.01 -31.23 -4.60
C ALA A 410 12.38 -32.47 -5.27
N ASP A 411 13.12 -33.57 -5.31
CA ASP A 411 12.63 -34.81 -5.88
C ASP A 411 11.83 -35.66 -4.87
N THR A 412 11.92 -35.34 -3.58
CA THR A 412 11.17 -36.01 -2.51
C THR A 412 10.50 -34.99 -1.57
N ILE A 413 9.41 -35.42 -0.91
CA ILE A 413 8.73 -34.61 0.11
C ILE A 413 9.63 -34.37 1.32
N GLU A 414 10.44 -35.36 1.71
CA GLU A 414 11.39 -35.24 2.81
C GLU A 414 12.43 -34.12 2.55
N GLU A 415 13.02 -34.13 1.35
CA GLU A 415 13.97 -33.10 0.92
C GLU A 415 13.31 -31.72 0.87
N LEU A 416 12.10 -31.62 0.27
CA LEU A 416 11.36 -30.37 0.21
C LEU A 416 11.05 -29.82 1.61
N ALA A 417 10.62 -30.66 2.52
CA ALA A 417 10.34 -30.27 3.91
C ALA A 417 11.59 -29.72 4.60
N GLY A 418 12.75 -30.36 4.39
CA GLY A 418 14.03 -29.88 4.90
C GLY A 418 14.41 -28.50 4.36
N LEU A 419 14.21 -28.25 3.06
CA LEU A 419 14.47 -26.95 2.43
C LEU A 419 13.51 -25.86 2.95
N LEU A 420 12.24 -26.21 3.21
CA LEU A 420 11.23 -25.29 3.74
C LEU A 420 11.39 -25.03 5.25
N GLY A 421 12.14 -25.89 5.96
CA GLY A 421 12.31 -25.80 7.41
C GLY A 421 11.07 -26.29 8.19
N ILE A 422 10.35 -27.28 7.67
CA ILE A 422 9.15 -27.87 8.29
C ILE A 422 9.33 -29.37 8.56
N PRO A 423 8.60 -29.98 9.52
CA PRO A 423 8.72 -31.40 9.83
C PRO A 423 8.28 -32.29 8.66
N ALA A 424 9.19 -33.15 8.16
CA ALA A 424 8.95 -33.99 6.99
C ALA A 424 7.83 -35.00 7.22
N ASP A 425 7.82 -35.69 8.38
CA ASP A 425 6.80 -36.68 8.72
C ASP A 425 5.38 -36.09 8.76
N GLU A 426 5.27 -34.83 9.25
CA GLU A 426 3.97 -34.19 9.34
C GLU A 426 3.52 -33.66 7.97
N LEU A 427 4.45 -33.13 7.16
CA LEU A 427 4.14 -32.74 5.78
C LEU A 427 3.66 -33.94 4.97
N GLN A 428 4.34 -35.10 5.08
CA GLN A 428 3.92 -36.30 4.36
C GLN A 428 2.51 -36.74 4.76
N LYS A 429 2.20 -36.80 6.07
CA LYS A 429 0.84 -37.11 6.54
C LYS A 429 -0.21 -36.14 6.02
N THR A 430 0.13 -34.87 5.98
CA THR A 430 -0.76 -33.82 5.45
C THR A 430 -1.03 -34.01 3.96
N ILE A 431 0.01 -34.32 3.17
CA ILE A 431 -0.12 -34.61 1.74
C ILE A 431 -0.93 -35.89 1.51
N ASP A 432 -0.66 -36.96 2.26
CA ASP A 432 -1.40 -38.20 2.16
C ASP A 432 -2.89 -37.97 2.42
N ARG A 433 -3.22 -37.23 3.49
CA ARG A 433 -4.61 -36.85 3.81
C ARG A 433 -5.25 -36.00 2.72
N TYR A 434 -4.52 -35.02 2.21
CA TYR A 434 -5.01 -34.16 1.13
C TYR A 434 -5.29 -34.95 -0.15
N ASN A 435 -4.40 -35.88 -0.51
CA ASN A 435 -4.57 -36.78 -1.66
C ASN A 435 -5.78 -37.70 -1.51
N GLU A 436 -6.05 -38.24 -0.30
CA GLU A 436 -7.28 -38.97 -0.03
C GLU A 436 -8.56 -38.15 -0.28
N LEU A 437 -8.55 -36.86 0.08
CA LEU A 437 -9.67 -35.96 -0.15
C LEU A 437 -9.84 -35.67 -1.65
N CYS A 438 -8.74 -35.53 -2.38
CA CYS A 438 -8.76 -35.41 -3.84
C CYS A 438 -9.40 -36.66 -4.49
N ASP A 439 -9.03 -37.86 -4.06
CA ASP A 439 -9.63 -39.11 -4.55
C ASP A 439 -11.13 -39.23 -4.26
N LYS A 440 -11.57 -38.67 -3.13
CA LYS A 440 -12.99 -38.59 -2.78
C LYS A 440 -13.76 -37.51 -3.52
N GLY A 441 -13.04 -36.54 -4.17
CA GLY A 441 -13.62 -35.42 -4.84
C GLY A 441 -14.34 -34.42 -3.90
N SER A 442 -14.04 -34.49 -2.57
CA SER A 442 -14.70 -33.67 -1.56
C SER A 442 -13.77 -33.39 -0.39
N ASP A 443 -13.56 -32.13 -0.09
CA ASP A 443 -12.77 -31.68 1.07
C ASP A 443 -13.68 -31.52 2.30
N VAL A 444 -13.76 -32.57 3.11
CA VAL A 444 -14.54 -32.55 4.35
C VAL A 444 -13.80 -31.90 5.52
N ASP A 445 -12.52 -31.59 5.36
CA ASP A 445 -11.70 -30.99 6.41
C ASP A 445 -11.82 -29.45 6.43
N PHE A 446 -11.79 -28.80 5.25
CA PHE A 446 -11.82 -27.33 5.13
C PHE A 446 -12.81 -26.81 4.08
N GLY A 447 -13.45 -27.66 3.28
CA GLY A 447 -14.47 -27.27 2.32
C GLY A 447 -13.94 -26.62 1.05
N LYS A 448 -12.70 -26.91 0.64
CA LYS A 448 -12.12 -26.47 -0.62
C LYS A 448 -12.92 -26.99 -1.80
N LYS A 449 -13.18 -26.14 -2.80
CA LYS A 449 -13.89 -26.54 -4.02
C LYS A 449 -13.15 -27.67 -4.75
N SER A 450 -13.88 -28.67 -5.20
CA SER A 450 -13.30 -29.83 -5.90
C SER A 450 -12.53 -29.45 -7.15
N THR A 451 -12.89 -28.36 -7.83
CA THR A 451 -12.20 -27.83 -8.99
C THR A 451 -10.76 -27.37 -8.72
N TYR A 452 -10.42 -27.11 -7.47
CA TYR A 452 -9.08 -26.71 -7.02
C TYR A 452 -8.34 -27.83 -6.26
N MET A 453 -8.93 -29.03 -6.20
CA MET A 453 -8.34 -30.17 -5.52
C MET A 453 -7.51 -31.00 -6.51
N HIS A 454 -6.21 -30.87 -6.43
CA HIS A 454 -5.26 -31.60 -7.27
C HIS A 454 -4.26 -32.34 -6.39
N LYS A 455 -4.02 -33.62 -6.68
CA LYS A 455 -3.09 -34.45 -5.92
C LYS A 455 -1.66 -33.91 -6.02
N ILE A 456 -0.89 -34.17 -4.99
CA ILE A 456 0.54 -33.90 -4.91
C ILE A 456 1.25 -35.27 -4.90
N GLU A 457 1.64 -35.76 -6.09
CA GLU A 457 2.19 -37.12 -6.24
C GLU A 457 3.32 -37.23 -7.27
N LYS A 458 3.58 -36.17 -8.07
CA LYS A 458 4.55 -36.22 -9.16
C LYS A 458 5.75 -35.32 -8.89
N ALA A 459 6.91 -35.93 -8.73
CA ALA A 459 8.17 -35.19 -8.63
C ALA A 459 8.49 -34.46 -9.96
N PRO A 460 9.24 -33.36 -9.93
CA PRO A 460 9.70 -32.68 -8.73
C PRO A 460 8.57 -31.96 -7.99
N PHE A 461 8.69 -31.94 -6.67
CA PHE A 461 7.79 -31.20 -5.80
C PHE A 461 8.30 -29.78 -5.61
N TRP A 462 7.35 -28.85 -5.48
CA TRP A 462 7.61 -27.44 -5.28
C TRP A 462 7.04 -26.95 -3.97
N GLY A 463 7.75 -26.04 -3.34
CA GLY A 463 7.31 -25.36 -2.15
C GLY A 463 7.72 -23.88 -2.15
N ILE A 464 6.82 -23.03 -1.70
CA ILE A 464 7.12 -21.60 -1.50
C ILE A 464 6.84 -21.27 -0.05
N ARG A 465 7.85 -20.79 0.68
CA ARG A 465 7.66 -20.30 2.05
C ARG A 465 7.17 -18.85 1.97
N LYS A 466 5.95 -18.65 2.36
CA LYS A 466 5.24 -17.39 2.31
C LYS A 466 5.36 -16.64 3.63
N HIS A 467 5.45 -15.31 3.54
CA HIS A 467 5.52 -14.45 4.72
C HIS A 467 4.61 -13.23 4.55
N ILE A 468 3.45 -13.28 5.19
CA ILE A 468 2.54 -12.14 5.25
C ILE A 468 3.16 -11.04 6.12
N ARG A 469 3.31 -9.84 5.57
CA ARG A 469 3.85 -8.68 6.28
C ARG A 469 2.92 -7.47 6.14
N VAL A 470 3.00 -6.57 7.10
CA VAL A 470 2.25 -5.31 7.07
C VAL A 470 2.88 -4.36 6.07
N SER A 471 2.12 -3.99 5.04
CA SER A 471 2.55 -3.05 4.01
C SER A 471 2.15 -1.62 4.34
N ALA A 472 0.93 -1.42 4.84
CA ALA A 472 0.44 -0.11 5.23
C ALA A 472 -0.75 -0.23 6.20
N ILE A 473 -0.95 0.80 7.01
CA ILE A 473 -2.24 1.10 7.62
C ILE A 473 -2.85 2.22 6.77
N CYS A 474 -4.00 1.93 6.16
CA CYS A 474 -4.68 2.82 5.22
C CYS A 474 -5.89 3.51 5.88
N ALA A 475 -5.68 4.05 7.06
CA ALA A 475 -6.70 4.63 7.93
C ALA A 475 -6.13 5.83 8.69
N GLY A 476 -6.93 6.83 8.97
CA GLY A 476 -6.37 8.05 9.55
C GLY A 476 -7.38 9.01 10.17
N VAL A 477 -7.06 10.26 10.06
CA VAL A 477 -7.87 11.38 10.50
C VAL A 477 -9.11 11.51 9.60
N ASN A 478 -10.28 11.73 10.18
CA ASN A 478 -11.47 12.03 9.41
C ASN A 478 -11.24 13.25 8.52
N THR A 479 -11.57 13.11 7.23
CA THR A 479 -11.42 14.17 6.24
C THR A 479 -12.69 14.32 5.40
N ASN A 480 -12.82 15.43 4.70
CA ASN A 480 -13.77 15.59 3.61
C ASN A 480 -13.15 15.26 2.24
N ALA A 481 -13.91 15.41 1.17
CA ALA A 481 -13.48 15.12 -0.20
C ALA A 481 -12.29 15.98 -0.70
N ASN A 482 -12.00 17.10 -0.07
CA ASN A 482 -10.84 17.94 -0.35
C ASN A 482 -9.62 17.62 0.52
N GLY A 483 -9.69 16.59 1.38
CA GLY A 483 -8.65 16.23 2.32
C GLY A 483 -8.55 17.15 3.55
N GLN A 484 -9.50 18.07 3.76
CA GLN A 484 -9.52 18.90 4.98
C GLN A 484 -9.80 18.03 6.21
N ALA A 485 -9.02 18.19 7.27
CA ALA A 485 -9.22 17.48 8.52
C ALA A 485 -10.49 17.95 9.24
N LEU A 486 -11.16 17.00 9.90
CA LEU A 486 -12.39 17.24 10.65
C LEU A 486 -12.20 17.02 12.14
N ASP A 487 -12.87 17.85 12.96
CA ASP A 487 -12.95 17.68 14.40
C ASP A 487 -13.95 16.58 14.83
N ALA A 488 -14.18 16.45 16.14
CA ALA A 488 -15.08 15.45 16.70
C ALA A 488 -16.56 15.70 16.32
N ASP A 489 -16.93 16.92 16.02
CA ASP A 489 -18.29 17.35 15.66
C ASP A 489 -18.49 17.34 14.12
N GLY A 490 -17.43 17.03 13.35
CA GLY A 490 -17.45 16.99 11.89
C GLY A 490 -17.19 18.34 11.24
N ASN A 491 -16.78 19.35 11.99
CA ASN A 491 -16.42 20.65 11.44
C ASN A 491 -15.01 20.61 10.86
N VAL A 492 -14.77 21.41 9.84
CA VAL A 492 -13.45 21.57 9.23
C VAL A 492 -12.51 22.31 10.19
N ILE A 493 -11.29 21.80 10.35
CA ILE A 493 -10.19 22.51 10.99
C ILE A 493 -9.52 23.37 9.92
N ASP A 494 -9.74 24.66 9.98
CA ASP A 494 -9.22 25.60 9.00
C ASP A 494 -7.70 25.50 8.85
N GLY A 495 -7.24 25.47 7.58
CA GLY A 495 -5.82 25.42 7.26
C GLY A 495 -5.15 24.06 7.48
N LEU A 496 -5.89 22.99 7.83
CA LEU A 496 -5.33 21.66 7.99
C LEU A 496 -5.89 20.66 6.98
N TYR A 497 -4.98 20.01 6.24
CA TYR A 497 -5.28 18.92 5.30
C TYR A 497 -4.52 17.65 5.71
N CYS A 498 -5.16 16.49 5.57
CA CYS A 498 -4.57 15.18 5.82
C CYS A 498 -4.79 14.28 4.60
N VAL A 499 -3.71 13.86 3.94
CA VAL A 499 -3.76 13.12 2.68
C VAL A 499 -2.86 11.89 2.69
N GLY A 500 -3.12 10.95 1.80
CA GLY A 500 -2.45 9.65 1.84
C GLY A 500 -2.91 8.83 3.04
N ASN A 501 -2.00 8.08 3.68
CA ASN A 501 -2.40 7.20 4.78
C ASN A 501 -2.79 7.95 6.06
N VAL A 502 -2.33 9.18 6.26
CA VAL A 502 -2.77 10.00 7.40
C VAL A 502 -4.20 10.53 7.23
N GLY A 503 -4.72 10.61 6.00
CA GLY A 503 -6.13 10.89 5.70
C GLY A 503 -6.97 9.62 5.75
N GLY A 504 -8.04 9.65 6.54
CA GLY A 504 -8.92 8.51 6.80
C GLY A 504 -10.18 8.45 5.95
N VAL A 505 -11.03 7.52 6.33
CA VAL A 505 -12.40 7.27 5.83
C VAL A 505 -12.56 7.03 4.32
N PHE A 506 -11.46 6.79 3.61
CA PHE A 506 -11.53 6.31 2.22
C PHE A 506 -11.95 4.84 2.18
N TYR A 507 -11.34 4.01 3.00
CA TYR A 507 -11.69 2.60 3.14
C TYR A 507 -12.66 2.39 4.31
N GLY A 508 -12.27 2.75 5.52
CA GLY A 508 -13.09 2.63 6.73
C GLY A 508 -13.30 1.19 7.25
N GLY A 509 -13.09 0.16 6.41
CA GLY A 509 -13.15 -1.25 6.78
C GLY A 509 -11.88 -1.74 7.49
N ALA A 510 -11.89 -2.97 8.00
CA ALA A 510 -10.75 -3.54 8.72
C ALA A 510 -9.65 -4.05 7.77
N ASP A 511 -10.01 -4.51 6.59
CA ASP A 511 -9.10 -5.06 5.59
C ASP A 511 -9.06 -4.18 4.32
N TYR A 512 -7.87 -4.09 3.72
CA TYR A 512 -7.70 -3.43 2.43
C TYR A 512 -8.37 -4.27 1.33
N PRO A 513 -9.23 -3.69 0.47
CA PRO A 513 -10.13 -4.49 -0.38
C PRO A 513 -9.47 -5.18 -1.58
N PHE A 514 -8.27 -4.81 -1.98
CA PHE A 514 -7.51 -5.38 -3.12
C PHE A 514 -8.26 -5.58 -4.45
N HIS A 515 -9.43 -4.99 -4.63
CA HIS A 515 -10.26 -5.16 -5.83
C HIS A 515 -9.74 -4.39 -7.06
N GLN A 516 -8.84 -3.44 -6.84
CA GLN A 516 -8.22 -2.63 -7.88
C GLN A 516 -6.72 -2.51 -7.61
N THR A 517 -5.92 -2.98 -8.54
CA THR A 517 -4.46 -2.84 -8.48
C THR A 517 -4.07 -1.37 -8.43
N GLY A 518 -3.16 -1.01 -7.52
CA GLY A 518 -2.62 0.35 -7.41
C GLY A 518 -3.53 1.39 -6.76
N LEU A 519 -4.71 1.01 -6.26
CA LEU A 519 -5.68 1.94 -5.65
C LEU A 519 -5.06 2.77 -4.52
N SER A 520 -4.23 2.18 -3.66
CA SER A 520 -3.64 2.87 -2.51
C SER A 520 -2.76 4.05 -2.93
N LEU A 521 -1.90 3.87 -3.93
CA LEU A 521 -1.04 4.95 -4.44
C LEU A 521 -1.82 5.93 -5.30
N GLY A 522 -2.75 5.45 -6.14
CA GLY A 522 -3.63 6.31 -6.92
C GLY A 522 -4.43 7.26 -6.03
N ARG A 523 -4.95 6.76 -4.90
CA ARG A 523 -5.58 7.59 -3.87
C ARG A 523 -4.61 8.67 -3.33
N CYS A 524 -3.37 8.30 -3.05
CA CYS A 524 -2.37 9.25 -2.56
C CYS A 524 -2.14 10.40 -3.55
N TYR A 525 -1.95 10.09 -4.83
CA TYR A 525 -1.78 11.10 -5.87
C TYR A 525 -3.00 12.02 -5.98
N THR A 526 -4.20 11.43 -6.00
CA THR A 526 -5.46 12.15 -6.15
C THR A 526 -5.71 13.13 -5.01
N PHE A 527 -5.60 12.68 -3.76
CA PHE A 527 -5.88 13.56 -2.62
C PHE A 527 -4.76 14.54 -2.33
N GLY A 528 -3.51 14.23 -2.70
CA GLY A 528 -2.44 15.23 -2.74
C GLY A 528 -2.77 16.39 -3.67
N MET A 529 -3.22 16.10 -4.89
CA MET A 529 -3.68 17.09 -5.85
C MET A 529 -4.90 17.88 -5.34
N LEU A 530 -5.93 17.20 -4.85
CA LEU A 530 -7.16 17.86 -4.40
C LEU A 530 -6.93 18.80 -3.22
N ALA A 531 -6.13 18.40 -2.25
CA ALA A 531 -5.75 19.27 -1.13
C ALA A 531 -4.99 20.50 -1.60
N ALA A 532 -4.03 20.35 -2.52
CA ALA A 532 -3.31 21.47 -3.10
C ALA A 532 -4.22 22.41 -3.86
N LYS A 533 -5.09 21.90 -4.74
CA LYS A 533 -6.05 22.73 -5.49
C LYS A 533 -6.98 23.49 -4.55
N HIS A 534 -7.50 22.83 -3.52
CA HIS A 534 -8.40 23.47 -2.56
C HIS A 534 -7.68 24.53 -1.71
N ALA A 535 -6.46 24.27 -1.25
CA ALA A 535 -5.68 25.23 -0.47
C ALA A 535 -5.31 26.45 -1.29
N MET A 536 -5.06 26.29 -2.57
CA MET A 536 -4.69 27.40 -3.46
C MET A 536 -5.89 28.26 -3.89
N GLY A 537 -7.12 27.73 -3.85
CA GLY A 537 -8.37 28.42 -4.17
C GLY A 537 -8.86 27.98 -5.51
#